data_ee2d333908d0711e753fbf1cb8e8c417
#
_entry.id   ee2d333908d0711e753fbf1cb8e8c417
#
_cell.length_a   1.000
_cell.length_b   1.000
_cell.length_c   1.000
_cell.angle_alpha   90.00
_cell.angle_beta   90.00
_cell.angle_gamma   90.00
#
_symmetry.space_group_name_H-M   'P 1'
#
loop_
_entity.id
_entity.type
_entity.pdbx_description
1 polymer ?
#
loop_
_entity_poly.entity_id
_entity_poly.type
_entity_poly.pdbx_seq_one_letter_code
_entity_poly.pdbx_strand_id
1 'polypeptide(L)'
;MPNQKHREGLFFLLCLAAAGICAGLAFRFAVPLQAQTPQTLPDTKALAEYTQVELNTADADALCTLPGVGPRNAQAILDYRAQYGSFAQVEDAAQVPGITQAMVDSWAGQAYVR
;
A
#
# COMPACT_ATOMS: atom_id res chain seq x y z
N MET A 1 31.01 9.35 -66.75
CA MET A 1 30.24 8.27 -66.11
C MET A 1 30.46 8.40 -64.60
N PRO A 2 29.52 8.84 -63.84
CA PRO A 2 29.72 8.96 -62.40
C PRO A 2 29.84 7.57 -61.79
N ASN A 3 30.84 7.45 -60.92
CA ASN A 3 31.26 6.22 -60.29
C ASN A 3 30.15 5.55 -59.46
N GLN A 4 29.56 4.54 -60.04
CA GLN A 4 28.50 3.72 -59.44
C GLN A 4 28.97 3.00 -58.15
N LYS A 5 30.29 2.76 -58.05
CA LYS A 5 30.92 2.08 -56.90
C LYS A 5 30.86 2.89 -55.58
N HIS A 6 30.85 4.20 -55.64
CA HIS A 6 30.78 5.05 -54.45
C HIS A 6 29.38 5.15 -53.84
N ARG A 7 28.34 4.93 -54.67
CA ARG A 7 26.95 4.97 -54.19
C ARG A 7 26.54 3.73 -53.43
N GLU A 8 27.07 2.56 -53.81
CA GLU A 8 26.78 1.31 -53.13
C GLU A 8 27.45 1.25 -51.75
N GLY A 9 28.67 1.73 -51.61
CA GLY A 9 29.35 1.80 -50.34
C GLY A 9 28.63 2.74 -49.33
N LEU A 10 28.07 3.83 -49.82
CA LEU A 10 27.35 4.78 -48.98
C LEU A 10 26.02 4.21 -48.47
N PHE A 11 25.34 3.42 -49.31
CA PHE A 11 24.10 2.72 -48.91
C PHE A 11 24.35 1.65 -47.83
N PHE A 12 25.46 0.90 -47.96
CA PHE A 12 25.83 -0.10 -46.97
C PHE A 12 26.21 0.56 -45.64
N LEU A 13 26.90 1.69 -45.66
CA LEU A 13 27.27 2.45 -44.47
C LEU A 13 26.01 3.03 -43.76
N LEU A 14 25.04 3.52 -44.52
CA LEU A 14 23.77 4.04 -44.02
C LEU A 14 22.90 2.94 -43.41
N CYS A 15 22.86 1.73 -44.03
CA CYS A 15 22.12 0.60 -43.49
C CYS A 15 22.73 0.07 -42.18
N LEU A 16 24.07 0.03 -42.07
CA LEU A 16 24.77 -0.36 -40.83
C LEU A 16 24.56 0.67 -39.71
N ALA A 17 24.55 1.95 -40.02
CA ALA A 17 24.24 2.99 -39.06
C ALA A 17 22.78 2.91 -38.54
N ALA A 18 21.83 2.67 -39.44
CA ALA A 18 20.42 2.48 -39.07
C ALA A 18 20.20 1.23 -38.20
N ALA A 19 20.87 0.13 -38.49
CA ALA A 19 20.80 -1.09 -37.69
C ALA A 19 21.39 -0.88 -36.27
N GLY A 20 22.48 -0.14 -36.16
CA GLY A 20 23.09 0.21 -34.87
C GLY A 20 22.19 1.09 -34.01
N ILE A 21 21.49 2.05 -34.62
CA ILE A 21 20.58 2.95 -33.91
C ILE A 21 19.33 2.17 -33.42
N CYS A 22 18.79 1.24 -34.24
CA CYS A 22 17.67 0.39 -33.83
C CYS A 22 18.05 -0.55 -32.68
N ALA A 23 19.24 -1.11 -32.68
CA ALA A 23 19.73 -1.95 -31.59
C ALA A 23 19.95 -1.14 -30.29
N GLY A 24 20.46 0.09 -30.40
CA GLY A 24 20.63 0.99 -29.28
C GLY A 24 19.31 1.47 -28.65
N LEU A 25 18.29 1.72 -29.46
CA LEU A 25 16.96 2.12 -29.02
C LEU A 25 16.20 0.96 -28.39
N ALA A 26 16.32 -0.26 -28.93
CA ALA A 26 15.72 -1.45 -28.36
C ALA A 26 16.28 -1.77 -26.97
N PHE A 27 17.57 -1.49 -26.74
CA PHE A 27 18.18 -1.72 -25.42
C PHE A 27 17.74 -0.69 -24.35
N ARG A 28 17.28 0.49 -24.77
CA ARG A 28 16.74 1.49 -23.84
C ARG A 28 15.31 1.21 -23.40
N PHE A 29 14.57 0.45 -24.19
CA PHE A 29 13.19 0.05 -23.87
C PHE A 29 13.07 -1.35 -23.25
N ALA A 30 14.18 -2.09 -23.12
CA ALA A 30 14.22 -3.22 -22.23
C ALA A 30 14.17 -2.70 -20.80
N VAL A 31 12.99 -2.27 -20.36
CA VAL A 31 12.66 -2.21 -18.94
C VAL A 31 12.94 -3.61 -18.40
N PRO A 32 13.91 -3.80 -17.49
CA PRO A 32 14.00 -5.08 -16.85
C PRO A 32 12.61 -5.32 -16.23
N LEU A 33 11.91 -6.34 -16.70
CA LEU A 33 10.88 -6.99 -15.90
C LEU A 33 11.64 -7.39 -14.62
N GLN A 34 11.65 -6.47 -13.66
CA GLN A 34 11.98 -6.85 -12.31
C GLN A 34 11.00 -7.98 -12.03
N ALA A 35 11.54 -9.20 -12.06
CA ALA A 35 10.87 -10.32 -11.46
C ALA A 35 10.43 -9.78 -10.10
N GLN A 36 9.14 -9.51 -9.96
CA GLN A 36 8.56 -9.26 -8.66
C GLN A 36 8.97 -10.49 -7.88
N THR A 37 9.98 -10.31 -7.04
CA THR A 37 10.28 -11.30 -6.02
C THR A 37 8.94 -11.69 -5.45
N PRO A 38 8.57 -12.98 -5.43
CA PRO A 38 7.35 -13.37 -4.75
C PRO A 38 7.43 -12.70 -3.40
N GLN A 39 6.50 -11.78 -3.14
CA GLN A 39 6.38 -11.19 -1.82
C GLN A 39 6.23 -12.40 -0.90
N THR A 40 7.29 -12.69 -0.17
CA THR A 40 7.22 -13.63 0.93
C THR A 40 6.00 -13.19 1.70
N LEU A 41 5.00 -14.07 1.75
CA LEU A 41 3.83 -13.87 2.59
C LEU A 41 4.35 -13.34 3.91
N PRO A 42 3.87 -12.17 4.37
CA PRO A 42 4.33 -11.63 5.62
C PRO A 42 4.14 -12.72 6.68
N ASP A 43 5.19 -12.92 7.48
CA ASP A 43 5.15 -13.85 8.61
C ASP A 43 3.80 -13.72 9.32
N THR A 44 3.20 -14.83 9.68
CA THR A 44 1.93 -14.89 10.42
C THR A 44 1.94 -13.97 11.64
N LYS A 45 3.12 -13.70 12.18
CA LYS A 45 3.34 -12.74 13.27
C LYS A 45 3.15 -11.30 12.82
N ALA A 46 3.60 -10.93 11.61
CA ALA A 46 3.37 -9.62 11.03
C ALA A 46 1.88 -9.41 10.67
N LEU A 47 1.17 -10.46 10.24
CA LEU A 47 -0.27 -10.40 10.02
C LEU A 47 -1.07 -10.19 11.32
N ALA A 48 -0.60 -10.75 12.43
CA ALA A 48 -1.22 -10.53 13.74
C ALA A 48 -1.03 -9.08 14.21
N GLU A 49 0.10 -8.46 13.88
CA GLU A 49 0.39 -7.05 14.20
C GLU A 49 -0.43 -6.08 13.32
N TYR A 50 -0.72 -6.46 12.07
CA TYR A 50 -1.58 -5.70 11.17
C TYR A 50 -3.09 -5.82 11.47
N THR A 51 -3.49 -6.79 12.29
CA THR A 51 -4.89 -6.99 12.68
C THR A 51 -5.26 -6.20 13.95
N GLN A 52 -4.29 -5.59 14.61
CA GLN A 52 -4.54 -4.77 15.80
C GLN A 52 -4.91 -3.34 15.41
N VAL A 53 -5.99 -2.84 15.98
CA VAL A 53 -6.50 -1.50 15.74
C VAL A 53 -6.07 -0.57 16.87
N GLU A 54 -5.36 0.50 16.52
CA GLU A 54 -5.02 1.54 17.49
C GLU A 54 -6.16 2.54 17.63
N LEU A 55 -6.80 2.59 18.79
CA LEU A 55 -7.99 3.41 19.02
C LEU A 55 -7.76 4.92 18.84
N ASN A 56 -6.54 5.43 19.04
CA ASN A 56 -6.23 6.85 18.96
C ASN A 56 -5.95 7.34 17.54
N THR A 57 -5.47 6.47 16.64
CA THR A 57 -5.05 6.85 15.28
C THR A 57 -5.89 6.20 14.19
N ALA A 58 -6.64 5.13 14.49
CA ALA A 58 -7.45 4.42 13.53
C ALA A 58 -8.50 5.33 12.88
N ASP A 59 -8.74 5.10 11.61
CA ASP A 59 -9.85 5.71 10.86
C ASP A 59 -11.16 4.92 11.07
N ALA A 60 -12.26 5.41 10.50
CA ALA A 60 -13.57 4.78 10.63
C ALA A 60 -13.58 3.34 10.08
N ASP A 61 -12.90 3.11 8.97
CA ASP A 61 -12.87 1.79 8.31
C ASP A 61 -12.11 0.76 9.16
N ALA A 62 -10.98 1.15 9.73
CA ALA A 62 -10.21 0.30 10.64
C ALA A 62 -11.00 0.01 11.93
N LEU A 63 -11.69 0.99 12.48
CA LEU A 63 -12.55 0.80 13.66
C LEU A 63 -13.71 -0.17 13.38
N CYS A 64 -14.27 -0.14 12.17
CA CYS A 64 -15.34 -1.07 11.79
C CYS A 64 -14.90 -2.55 11.72
N THR A 65 -13.60 -2.84 11.75
CA THR A 65 -13.09 -4.21 11.81
C THR A 65 -13.24 -4.83 13.21
N LEU A 66 -13.43 -4.00 14.23
CA LEU A 66 -13.62 -4.47 15.61
C LEU A 66 -15.03 -5.09 15.78
N PRO A 67 -15.15 -6.18 16.57
CA PRO A 67 -16.44 -6.81 16.83
C PRO A 67 -17.46 -5.83 17.42
N GLY A 68 -18.65 -5.78 16.83
CA GLY A 68 -19.75 -4.92 17.28
C GLY A 68 -19.64 -3.45 16.89
N VAL A 69 -18.56 -3.04 16.24
CA VAL A 69 -18.36 -1.66 15.76
C VAL A 69 -18.84 -1.53 14.33
N GLY A 70 -19.99 -0.88 14.16
CA GLY A 70 -20.47 -0.45 12.85
C GLY A 70 -20.04 0.98 12.49
N PRO A 71 -20.43 1.48 11.31
CA PRO A 71 -20.07 2.84 10.86
C PRO A 71 -20.50 3.93 11.85
N ARG A 72 -21.66 3.74 12.49
CA ARG A 72 -22.18 4.68 13.48
C ARG A 72 -21.34 4.72 14.75
N ASN A 73 -20.94 3.55 15.24
CA ASN A 73 -20.11 3.43 16.43
C ASN A 73 -18.66 3.90 16.14
N ALA A 74 -18.14 3.60 14.96
CA ALA A 74 -16.85 4.11 14.52
C ALA A 74 -16.84 5.65 14.50
N GLN A 75 -17.87 6.28 13.95
CA GLN A 75 -17.99 7.73 13.96
C GLN A 75 -18.09 8.29 15.38
N ALA A 76 -18.84 7.62 16.27
CA ALA A 76 -18.92 8.03 17.68
C ALA A 76 -17.56 7.99 18.39
N ILE A 77 -16.71 7.01 18.08
CA ILE A 77 -15.34 6.95 18.60
C ILE A 77 -14.51 8.14 18.08
N LEU A 78 -14.60 8.45 16.79
CA LEU A 78 -13.91 9.60 16.21
C LEU A 78 -14.36 10.93 16.83
N ASP A 79 -15.65 11.11 17.02
CA ASP A 79 -16.23 12.31 17.65
C ASP A 79 -15.80 12.44 19.11
N TYR A 80 -15.75 11.33 19.83
CA TYR A 80 -15.26 11.30 21.21
C TYR A 80 -13.81 11.75 21.29
N ARG A 81 -12.94 11.22 20.41
CA ARG A 81 -11.54 11.64 20.32
C ARG A 81 -11.39 13.12 20.04
N ALA A 82 -12.25 13.68 19.18
CA ALA A 82 -12.23 15.10 18.84
C ALA A 82 -12.65 16.00 20.01
N GLN A 83 -13.56 15.52 20.86
CA GLN A 83 -14.10 16.29 21.98
C GLN A 83 -13.28 16.14 23.27
N TYR A 84 -12.85 14.93 23.59
CA TYR A 84 -12.24 14.59 24.87
C TYR A 84 -10.77 14.24 24.77
N GLY A 85 -10.24 14.10 23.56
CA GLY A 85 -8.86 13.73 23.31
C GLY A 85 -8.65 12.21 23.22
N SER A 86 -7.39 11.82 23.28
CA SER A 86 -6.98 10.42 23.13
C SER A 86 -7.45 9.56 24.32
N PHE A 87 -7.74 8.30 24.02
CA PHE A 87 -8.00 7.30 25.05
C PHE A 87 -6.70 6.96 25.81
N ALA A 88 -6.77 6.84 27.12
CA ALA A 88 -5.62 6.41 27.94
C ALA A 88 -5.50 4.88 27.94
N GLN A 89 -6.60 4.17 27.84
CA GLN A 89 -6.69 2.72 27.81
C GLN A 89 -7.86 2.26 26.94
N VAL A 90 -7.84 0.99 26.56
CA VAL A 90 -8.89 0.43 25.67
C VAL A 90 -10.27 0.48 26.33
N GLU A 91 -10.31 0.31 27.63
CA GLU A 91 -11.51 0.30 28.46
C GLU A 91 -12.24 1.66 28.45
N ASP A 92 -11.51 2.75 28.23
CA ASP A 92 -12.11 4.09 28.13
C ASP A 92 -13.05 4.22 26.93
N ALA A 93 -12.94 3.35 25.93
CA ALA A 93 -13.86 3.29 24.80
C ALA A 93 -15.30 2.98 25.21
N ALA A 94 -15.50 2.33 26.36
CA ALA A 94 -16.84 2.09 26.91
C ALA A 94 -17.59 3.38 27.29
N GLN A 95 -16.90 4.50 27.42
CA GLN A 95 -17.51 5.82 27.67
C GLN A 95 -18.12 6.45 26.40
N VAL A 96 -17.76 5.92 25.23
CA VAL A 96 -18.32 6.39 23.95
C VAL A 96 -19.79 5.97 23.83
N PRO A 97 -20.69 6.89 23.47
CA PRO A 97 -22.09 6.55 23.23
C PRO A 97 -22.23 5.45 22.16
N GLY A 98 -22.93 4.37 22.50
CA GLY A 98 -23.11 3.21 21.62
C GLY A 98 -22.08 2.10 21.76
N ILE A 99 -21.04 2.30 22.53
CA ILE A 99 -20.06 1.28 22.90
C ILE A 99 -20.34 0.77 24.31
N THR A 100 -20.46 -0.54 24.45
CA THR A 100 -20.68 -1.20 25.74
C THR A 100 -19.39 -1.84 26.26
N GLN A 101 -19.31 -2.04 27.57
CA GLN A 101 -18.17 -2.75 28.18
C GLN A 101 -17.99 -4.16 27.57
N ALA A 102 -19.09 -4.87 27.32
CA ALA A 102 -19.02 -6.19 26.70
C ALA A 102 -18.41 -6.15 25.28
N MET A 103 -18.64 -5.09 24.52
CA MET A 103 -17.99 -4.88 23.23
C MET A 103 -16.49 -4.66 23.40
N VAL A 104 -16.09 -3.81 24.32
CA VAL A 104 -14.68 -3.54 24.64
C VAL A 104 -13.97 -4.82 25.08
N ASP A 105 -14.60 -5.63 25.93
CA ASP A 105 -14.06 -6.91 26.39
C ASP A 105 -13.85 -7.89 25.22
N SER A 106 -14.72 -7.83 24.20
CA SER A 106 -14.58 -8.65 22.97
C SER A 106 -13.41 -8.22 22.09
N TRP A 107 -12.87 -7.02 22.28
CA TRP A 107 -11.72 -6.51 21.51
C TRP A 107 -10.37 -6.93 22.09
N ALA A 108 -10.35 -7.72 23.15
CA ALA A 108 -9.12 -8.16 23.78
C ALA A 108 -8.14 -8.78 22.77
N GLY A 109 -6.96 -8.18 22.65
CA GLY A 109 -5.94 -8.57 21.68
C GLY A 109 -6.14 -8.03 20.24
N GLN A 110 -7.27 -7.39 19.95
CA GLN A 110 -7.54 -6.79 18.63
C GLN A 110 -7.45 -5.26 18.64
N ALA A 111 -7.68 -4.62 19.76
CA ALA A 111 -7.54 -3.18 19.96
C ALA A 111 -6.44 -2.87 20.96
N TYR A 112 -5.74 -1.77 20.75
CA TYR A 112 -4.74 -1.26 21.67
C TYR A 112 -4.73 0.27 21.68
N VAL A 113 -4.09 0.83 22.68
CA VAL A 113 -3.86 2.26 22.86
C VAL A 113 -2.36 2.49 23.02
N ARG A 114 -1.85 3.49 22.34
CA ARG A 114 -0.43 3.86 22.35
C ARG A 114 -0.25 5.28 22.86
#